data_c8564810ced9db3879035d9bac0443bd
#
_entry.id   c8564810ced9db3879035d9bac0443bd
#
_cell.length_a   1.000
_cell.length_b   1.000
_cell.length_c   1.000
_cell.angle_alpha   90.00
_cell.angle_beta   90.00
_cell.angle_gamma   90.00
#
_symmetry.space_group_name_H-M   'P 1'
#
loop_
_entity.id
_entity.type
_entity.pdbx_description
1 polymer ?
#
loop_
_entity_poly.entity_id
_entity_poly.type
_entity_poly.pdbx_seq_one_letter_code
_entity_poly.pdbx_strand_id
1 'polypeptide(L)'
;RQPYLLCGHLDRVVNFNGDKYVMDQKTTTSTPGAHYFNQYEPNNQMSLYTIASQVIFGSPIRGVIIDVAQVAVGFSRFIRGFTYRTPDQTEEWLKDLRYWLRLAEGYATEGYWPQNDTACDKFGGCRFREVCSKSPHVREQFLKSSFEKREPWNPLKAR
;
A
#
# COMPACT_ATOMS: atom_id res chain seq x y z
N ARG A 1 -19.94 16.86 -1.97
CA ARG A 1 -18.80 16.02 -1.53
C ARG A 1 -17.67 16.17 -2.53
N GLN A 2 -16.46 16.44 -2.08
CA GLN A 2 -15.29 16.36 -2.96
C GLN A 2 -15.02 14.88 -3.28
N PRO A 3 -14.69 14.53 -4.53
CA PRO A 3 -14.34 13.17 -4.89
C PRO A 3 -13.03 12.76 -4.21
N TYR A 4 -12.91 11.48 -3.84
CA TYR A 4 -11.64 10.91 -3.41
C TYR A 4 -10.68 10.81 -4.60
N LEU A 5 -9.43 11.15 -4.37
CA LEU A 5 -8.36 10.95 -5.33
C LEU A 5 -7.54 9.72 -4.92
N LEU A 6 -7.44 8.75 -5.81
CA LEU A 6 -6.46 7.68 -5.68
C LEU A 6 -5.13 8.22 -6.21
N CYS A 7 -4.12 8.20 -5.37
CA CYS A 7 -2.79 8.70 -5.72
C CYS A 7 -1.71 7.69 -5.35
N GLY A 8 -0.64 7.71 -6.12
CA GLY A 8 0.51 6.84 -5.93
C GLY A 8 1.59 7.13 -6.95
N HIS A 9 2.74 6.51 -6.79
CA HIS A 9 3.85 6.59 -7.73
C HIS A 9 4.09 5.22 -8.34
N LEU A 10 4.12 5.15 -9.67
CA LEU A 10 4.57 3.96 -10.39
C LEU A 10 6.10 4.06 -10.54
N ASP A 11 6.83 3.03 -10.15
CA ASP A 11 8.28 3.03 -10.30
C ASP A 11 8.66 3.10 -11.78
N ARG A 12 8.05 2.26 -12.61
CA ARG A 12 8.21 2.33 -14.07
C ARG A 12 7.15 1.52 -14.82
N VAL A 13 7.01 1.81 -16.10
CA VAL A 13 6.26 0.99 -17.06
C VAL A 13 7.24 0.46 -18.10
N VAL A 14 7.15 -0.81 -18.40
CA VAL A 14 8.08 -1.52 -19.30
C VAL A 14 7.33 -2.30 -20.37
N ASN A 15 7.98 -2.50 -21.52
CA ASN A 15 7.56 -3.51 -22.49
C ASN A 15 8.35 -4.80 -22.21
N PHE A 16 7.63 -5.89 -22.05
CA PHE A 16 8.22 -7.20 -21.85
C PHE A 16 7.49 -8.22 -22.72
N ASN A 17 8.22 -8.86 -23.64
CA ASN A 17 7.67 -9.81 -24.62
C ASN A 17 6.49 -9.27 -25.44
N GLY A 18 6.50 -7.97 -25.77
CA GLY A 18 5.45 -7.33 -26.55
C GLY A 18 4.28 -6.75 -25.75
N ASP A 19 4.17 -7.08 -24.47
CA ASP A 19 3.14 -6.58 -23.57
C ASP A 19 3.67 -5.46 -22.65
N LYS A 20 2.78 -4.54 -22.26
CA LYS A 20 3.08 -3.51 -21.26
C LYS A 20 2.81 -4.02 -19.84
N TYR A 21 3.77 -3.75 -18.95
CA TYR A 21 3.66 -4.05 -17.52
C TYR A 21 4.03 -2.83 -16.68
N VAL A 22 3.41 -2.70 -15.52
CA VAL A 22 4.01 -1.91 -14.44
C VAL A 22 5.13 -2.76 -13.83
N MET A 23 6.26 -2.16 -13.53
CA MET A 23 7.34 -2.83 -12.80
C MET A 23 7.55 -2.11 -11.47
N ASP A 24 7.45 -2.86 -10.39
CA ASP A 24 7.60 -2.39 -9.02
C ASP A 24 8.84 -3.03 -8.39
N GLN A 25 9.75 -2.19 -7.88
CA GLN A 25 11.01 -2.65 -7.33
C GLN A 25 10.90 -2.91 -5.84
N LYS A 26 11.37 -4.09 -5.42
CA LYS A 26 11.40 -4.50 -4.02
C LYS A 26 12.79 -4.94 -3.60
N THR A 27 13.19 -4.58 -2.38
CA THR A 27 14.40 -5.10 -1.76
C THR A 27 14.04 -6.03 -0.61
N THR A 28 14.84 -7.06 -0.40
CA THR A 28 14.66 -8.01 0.70
C THR A 28 15.99 -8.61 1.13
N THR A 29 16.09 -9.01 2.39
CA THR A 29 17.17 -9.85 2.90
C THR A 29 16.81 -11.34 2.83
N SER A 30 15.51 -11.66 2.76
CA SER A 30 15.00 -13.03 2.68
C SER A 30 15.06 -13.58 1.26
N THR A 31 15.16 -14.90 1.11
CA THR A 31 15.16 -15.56 -0.21
C THR A 31 13.79 -15.42 -0.87
N PRO A 32 13.70 -14.76 -2.04
CA PRO A 32 12.45 -14.56 -2.76
C PRO A 32 12.06 -15.82 -3.54
N GLY A 33 11.37 -16.74 -2.86
CA GLY A 33 10.74 -17.91 -3.48
C GLY A 33 9.25 -17.71 -3.73
N ALA A 34 8.52 -18.79 -4.06
CA ALA A 34 7.08 -18.74 -4.31
C ALA A 34 6.30 -18.10 -3.14
N HIS A 35 6.63 -18.43 -1.91
CA HIS A 35 6.00 -17.84 -0.72
C HIS A 35 6.17 -16.32 -0.64
N TYR A 36 7.32 -15.80 -1.07
CA TYR A 36 7.56 -14.36 -1.12
C TYR A 36 6.62 -13.67 -2.11
N PHE A 37 6.37 -14.27 -3.29
CA PHE A 37 5.52 -13.68 -4.32
C PHE A 37 4.03 -13.80 -4.00
N ASN A 38 3.60 -14.79 -3.23
CA ASN A 38 2.20 -14.98 -2.85
C ASN A 38 1.60 -13.75 -2.11
N GLN A 39 2.41 -12.94 -1.42
CA GLN A 39 1.94 -11.73 -0.77
C GLN A 39 1.40 -10.65 -1.73
N TYR A 40 1.64 -10.81 -3.03
CA TYR A 40 1.16 -9.90 -4.06
C TYR A 40 -0.14 -10.37 -4.73
N GLU A 41 -0.70 -11.51 -4.27
CA GLU A 41 -1.93 -12.12 -4.80
C GLU A 41 -2.83 -12.66 -3.66
N PRO A 42 -3.85 -11.87 -3.19
CA PRO A 42 -4.24 -10.51 -3.57
C PRO A 42 -3.36 -9.44 -2.90
N ASN A 43 -3.29 -8.25 -3.52
CA ASN A 43 -2.56 -7.13 -2.95
C ASN A 43 -3.10 -5.79 -3.46
N ASN A 44 -3.42 -4.87 -2.56
CA ASN A 44 -4.04 -3.57 -2.88
C ASN A 44 -3.15 -2.68 -3.75
N GLN A 45 -1.84 -2.66 -3.52
CA GLN A 45 -0.91 -1.88 -4.32
C GLN A 45 -0.89 -2.37 -5.77
N MET A 46 -0.82 -3.69 -5.96
CA MET A 46 -0.78 -4.29 -7.31
C MET A 46 -2.10 -4.09 -8.06
N SER A 47 -3.23 -4.19 -7.37
CA SER A 47 -4.55 -3.91 -7.97
C SER A 47 -4.69 -2.44 -8.36
N LEU A 48 -4.28 -1.51 -7.48
CA LEU A 48 -4.27 -0.08 -7.78
C LEU A 48 -3.36 0.24 -8.98
N TYR A 49 -2.16 -0.33 -9.03
CA TYR A 49 -1.22 -0.11 -10.13
C TYR A 49 -1.77 -0.59 -11.47
N THR A 50 -2.45 -1.73 -11.48
CA THR A 50 -3.09 -2.26 -12.69
C THR A 50 -4.17 -1.29 -13.20
N ILE A 51 -5.05 -0.80 -12.32
CA ILE A 51 -6.14 0.11 -12.69
C ILE A 51 -5.59 1.48 -13.09
N ALA A 52 -4.74 2.08 -12.25
CA ALA A 52 -4.22 3.42 -12.49
C ALA A 52 -3.43 3.51 -13.80
N SER A 53 -2.60 2.51 -14.08
CA SER A 53 -1.82 2.50 -15.31
C SER A 53 -2.69 2.32 -16.57
N GLN A 54 -3.75 1.52 -16.52
CA GLN A 54 -4.70 1.42 -17.63
C GLN A 54 -5.37 2.76 -17.93
N VAL A 55 -5.77 3.49 -16.87
CA VAL A 55 -6.38 4.82 -17.00
C VAL A 55 -5.39 5.85 -17.55
N ILE A 56 -4.16 5.88 -17.01
CA ILE A 56 -3.14 6.88 -17.38
C ILE A 56 -2.64 6.68 -18.81
N PHE A 57 -2.40 5.44 -19.21
CA PHE A 57 -1.79 5.15 -20.51
C PHE A 57 -2.82 4.86 -21.61
N GLY A 58 -4.12 4.78 -21.29
CA GLY A 58 -5.19 4.50 -22.24
C GLY A 58 -4.96 3.21 -23.05
N SER A 59 -4.20 2.27 -22.51
CA SER A 59 -3.81 1.03 -23.18
C SER A 59 -3.81 -0.13 -22.20
N PRO A 60 -4.07 -1.36 -22.67
CA PRO A 60 -4.02 -2.53 -21.82
C PRO A 60 -2.66 -2.66 -21.12
N ILE A 61 -2.71 -2.91 -19.83
CA ILE A 61 -1.57 -3.30 -19.00
C ILE A 61 -1.75 -4.77 -18.66
N ARG A 62 -0.79 -5.59 -19.03
CA ARG A 62 -0.86 -7.05 -18.88
C ARG A 62 -0.88 -7.47 -17.42
N GLY A 63 -0.12 -6.78 -16.57
CA GLY A 63 0.02 -7.07 -15.15
C GLY A 63 1.12 -6.24 -14.50
N VAL A 64 1.57 -6.69 -13.34
CA VAL A 64 2.68 -6.07 -12.61
C VAL A 64 3.84 -7.06 -12.49
N ILE A 65 5.03 -6.58 -12.78
CA ILE A 65 6.29 -7.29 -12.53
C ILE A 65 6.83 -6.83 -11.18
N ILE A 66 7.03 -7.76 -10.27
CA ILE A 66 7.71 -7.54 -9.01
C ILE A 66 9.20 -7.82 -9.24
N ASP A 67 10.00 -6.77 -9.34
CA ASP A 67 11.45 -6.86 -9.60
C ASP A 67 12.18 -6.83 -8.26
N VAL A 68 12.61 -8.00 -7.79
CA VAL A 68 13.13 -8.18 -6.44
C VAL A 68 14.65 -8.23 -6.44
N ALA A 69 15.28 -7.34 -5.68
CA ALA A 69 16.68 -7.42 -5.33
C ALA A 69 16.83 -8.02 -3.92
N GLN A 70 17.32 -9.24 -3.83
CA GLN A 70 17.79 -9.78 -2.55
C GLN A 70 19.19 -9.24 -2.29
N VAL A 71 19.34 -8.52 -1.16
CA VAL A 71 20.63 -7.98 -0.72
C VAL A 71 20.99 -8.67 0.60
N ALA A 72 22.00 -9.52 0.56
CA ALA A 72 22.48 -10.25 1.71
C ALA A 72 23.99 -10.03 1.91
N VAL A 73 24.50 -10.45 3.06
CA VAL A 73 25.94 -10.38 3.32
C VAL A 73 26.68 -11.31 2.34
N GLY A 74 27.52 -10.74 1.50
CA GLY A 74 28.36 -11.48 0.56
C GLY A 74 27.75 -11.78 -0.80
N PHE A 75 26.46 -11.52 -1.04
CA PHE A 75 25.86 -11.68 -2.37
C PHE A 75 24.61 -10.81 -2.61
N SER A 76 24.32 -10.61 -3.89
CA SER A 76 23.06 -10.04 -4.36
C SER A 76 22.42 -10.97 -5.38
N ARG A 77 21.09 -11.04 -5.39
CA ARG A 77 20.33 -11.85 -6.33
C ARG A 77 19.14 -11.04 -6.83
N PHE A 78 18.82 -11.19 -8.13
CA PHE A 78 17.68 -10.53 -8.76
C PHE A 78 16.69 -11.58 -9.26
N ILE A 79 15.43 -11.46 -8.87
CA ILE A 79 14.37 -12.39 -9.25
C ILE A 79 13.13 -11.58 -9.60
N ARG A 80 12.41 -12.01 -10.63
CA ARG A 80 11.13 -11.40 -11.04
C ARG A 80 9.98 -12.35 -10.83
N GLY A 81 8.93 -11.83 -10.23
CA GLY A 81 7.61 -12.45 -10.16
C GLY A 81 6.60 -11.64 -10.95
N PHE A 82 5.53 -12.27 -11.38
CA PHE A 82 4.46 -11.65 -12.14
C PHE A 82 3.16 -11.80 -11.36
N THR A 83 2.35 -10.76 -11.33
CA THR A 83 1.01 -10.82 -10.78
C THR A 83 0.03 -10.18 -11.76
N TYR A 84 -1.14 -10.78 -11.88
CA TYR A 84 -2.17 -10.39 -12.85
C TYR A 84 -3.47 -10.10 -12.14
N ARG A 85 -4.35 -9.35 -12.79
CA ARG A 85 -5.73 -9.13 -12.37
C ARG A 85 -6.67 -9.34 -13.54
N THR A 86 -7.68 -10.17 -13.33
CA THR A 86 -8.79 -10.26 -14.29
C THR A 86 -9.66 -9.00 -14.20
N PRO A 87 -10.47 -8.70 -15.21
CA PRO A 87 -11.45 -7.62 -15.14
C PRO A 87 -12.38 -7.75 -13.91
N ASP A 88 -12.85 -8.96 -13.62
CA ASP A 88 -13.73 -9.22 -12.48
C ASP A 88 -13.06 -8.96 -11.13
N GLN A 89 -11.79 -9.37 -10.96
CA GLN A 89 -11.00 -9.05 -9.77
C GLN A 89 -10.76 -7.55 -9.61
N THR A 90 -10.61 -6.83 -10.71
CA THR A 90 -10.48 -5.38 -10.72
C THR A 90 -11.77 -4.71 -10.28
N GLU A 91 -12.92 -5.19 -10.78
CA GLU A 91 -14.23 -4.68 -10.39
C GLU A 91 -14.53 -4.98 -8.92
N GLU A 92 -14.25 -6.19 -8.44
CA GLU A 92 -14.38 -6.58 -7.04
C GLU A 92 -13.53 -5.66 -6.15
N TRP A 93 -12.27 -5.44 -6.48
CA TRP A 93 -11.40 -4.54 -5.73
C TRP A 93 -11.95 -3.11 -5.65
N LEU A 94 -12.55 -2.59 -6.73
CA LEU A 94 -13.20 -1.28 -6.73
C LEU A 94 -14.45 -1.24 -5.82
N LYS A 95 -15.19 -2.34 -5.72
CA LYS A 95 -16.33 -2.48 -4.78
C LYS A 95 -15.84 -2.46 -3.34
N ASP A 96 -14.78 -3.23 -3.05
CA ASP A 96 -14.16 -3.28 -1.73
C ASP A 96 -13.60 -1.91 -1.31
N LEU A 97 -12.91 -1.23 -2.22
CA LEU A 97 -12.41 0.12 -1.96
C LEU A 97 -13.53 1.08 -1.58
N ARG A 98 -14.66 1.06 -2.32
CA ARG A 98 -15.83 1.90 -1.99
C ARG A 98 -16.43 1.55 -0.63
N TYR A 99 -16.42 0.27 -0.25
CA TYR A 99 -16.87 -0.18 1.05
C TYR A 99 -15.98 0.38 2.17
N TRP A 100 -14.67 0.25 2.04
CA TRP A 100 -13.72 0.76 3.02
C TRP A 100 -13.75 2.29 3.14
N LEU A 101 -13.93 3.01 2.05
CA LEU A 101 -14.09 4.46 2.07
C LEU A 101 -15.35 4.88 2.85
N ARG A 102 -16.49 4.22 2.62
CA ARG A 102 -17.72 4.50 3.39
C ARG A 102 -17.56 4.23 4.87
N LEU A 103 -16.85 3.15 5.23
CA LEU A 103 -16.57 2.83 6.62
C LEU A 103 -15.70 3.91 7.27
N ALA A 104 -14.65 4.37 6.57
CA ALA A 104 -13.82 5.47 7.04
C ALA A 104 -14.59 6.80 7.19
N GLU A 105 -15.51 7.12 6.26
CA GLU A 105 -16.43 8.25 6.38
C GLU A 105 -17.34 8.14 7.62
N GLY A 106 -17.83 6.92 7.91
CA GLY A 106 -18.60 6.65 9.11
C GLY A 106 -17.81 6.96 10.38
N TYR A 107 -16.60 6.44 10.52
CA TYR A 107 -15.71 6.73 11.65
C TYR A 107 -15.44 8.22 11.82
N ALA A 108 -15.21 8.93 10.72
CA ALA A 108 -14.96 10.36 10.73
C ALA A 108 -16.22 11.15 11.17
N THR A 109 -17.40 10.72 10.74
CA THR A 109 -18.69 11.34 11.10
C THR A 109 -19.02 11.14 12.58
N GLU A 110 -18.75 9.94 13.10
CA GLU A 110 -18.95 9.61 14.51
C GLU A 110 -17.87 10.20 15.43
N GLY A 111 -16.72 10.62 14.85
CA GLY A 111 -15.56 11.08 15.62
C GLY A 111 -14.90 9.96 16.42
N TYR A 112 -15.14 8.71 16.05
CA TYR A 112 -14.61 7.54 16.76
C TYR A 112 -13.87 6.61 15.80
N TRP A 113 -12.61 6.32 16.14
CA TRP A 113 -11.73 5.43 15.37
C TRP A 113 -11.40 4.19 16.22
N PRO A 114 -11.92 3.00 15.87
CA PRO A 114 -11.61 1.78 16.60
C PRO A 114 -10.13 1.44 16.52
N GLN A 115 -9.60 0.88 17.58
CA GLN A 115 -8.22 0.40 17.60
C GLN A 115 -8.06 -0.83 16.67
N ASN A 116 -6.94 -0.87 15.99
CA ASN A 116 -6.53 -2.02 15.18
C ASN A 116 -5.20 -2.56 15.72
N ASP A 117 -5.27 -3.60 16.54
CA ASP A 117 -4.10 -4.22 17.17
C ASP A 117 -3.22 -5.01 16.20
N THR A 118 -3.78 -5.46 15.06
CA THR A 118 -3.03 -6.20 14.04
C THR A 118 -1.91 -5.40 13.39
N ALA A 119 -1.94 -4.07 13.52
CA ALA A 119 -0.93 -3.15 13.00
C ALA A 119 0.16 -2.79 14.04
N CYS A 120 0.00 -3.17 15.31
CA CYS A 120 0.88 -2.71 16.39
C CYS A 120 2.33 -3.14 16.26
N ASP A 121 2.59 -4.31 15.69
CA ASP A 121 3.93 -4.89 15.55
C ASP A 121 4.49 -4.82 14.10
N LYS A 122 3.76 -4.15 13.19
CA LYS A 122 4.20 -3.99 11.79
C LYS A 122 5.30 -2.93 11.69
N PHE A 123 6.23 -3.14 10.75
CA PHE A 123 7.28 -2.16 10.39
C PHE A 123 8.15 -1.68 11.57
N GLY A 124 8.50 -2.59 12.48
CA GLY A 124 9.31 -2.24 13.66
C GLY A 124 8.52 -1.68 14.83
N GLY A 125 7.21 -1.75 14.77
CA GLY A 125 6.29 -1.32 15.82
C GLY A 125 5.61 0.01 15.55
N CYS A 126 4.38 0.13 16.03
CA CYS A 126 3.59 1.35 15.90
C CYS A 126 4.07 2.41 16.92
N ARG A 127 4.45 3.59 16.44
CA ARG A 127 4.86 4.72 17.30
C ARG A 127 3.79 5.19 18.28
N PHE A 128 2.50 4.92 17.98
CA PHE A 128 1.37 5.29 18.83
C PHE A 128 0.95 4.18 19.79
N ARG A 129 1.67 3.05 19.87
CA ARG A 129 1.35 1.92 20.73
C ARG A 129 1.19 2.35 22.20
N GLU A 130 2.11 3.18 22.70
CA GLU A 130 2.05 3.69 24.06
C GLU A 130 0.82 4.55 24.33
N VAL A 131 0.39 5.36 23.34
CA VAL A 131 -0.85 6.15 23.43
C VAL A 131 -2.06 5.22 23.58
N CYS A 132 -2.14 4.20 22.70
CA CYS A 132 -3.25 3.24 22.73
C CYS A 132 -3.31 2.43 24.03
N SER A 133 -2.15 2.17 24.65
CA SER A 133 -2.05 1.45 25.93
C SER A 133 -2.47 2.27 27.16
N LYS A 134 -2.59 3.60 27.02
CA LYS A 134 -3.06 4.47 28.11
C LYS A 134 -4.58 4.46 28.22
N SER A 135 -5.10 4.78 29.41
CA SER A 135 -6.52 5.06 29.58
C SER A 135 -6.97 6.19 28.63
N PRO A 136 -8.16 6.09 28.01
CA PRO A 136 -8.67 7.12 27.10
C PRO A 136 -8.60 8.53 27.66
N HIS A 137 -8.86 8.73 28.96
CA HIS A 137 -8.89 10.03 29.61
C HIS A 137 -7.53 10.76 29.63
N VAL A 138 -6.41 10.04 29.52
CA VAL A 138 -5.07 10.64 29.56
C VAL A 138 -4.35 10.66 28.21
N ARG A 139 -4.95 10.06 27.17
CA ARG A 139 -4.32 9.94 25.85
C ARG A 139 -4.00 11.27 25.21
N GLU A 140 -4.92 12.23 25.33
CA GLU A 140 -4.71 13.56 24.75
C GLU A 140 -3.55 14.30 25.42
N GLN A 141 -3.47 14.25 26.75
CA GLN A 141 -2.36 14.85 27.48
C GLN A 141 -1.04 14.18 27.13
N PHE A 142 -1.02 12.86 27.03
CA PHE A 142 0.17 12.11 26.64
C PHE A 142 0.62 12.43 25.20
N LEU A 143 -0.32 12.58 24.27
CA LEU A 143 -0.02 13.03 22.90
C LEU A 143 0.62 14.41 22.89
N LYS A 144 0.07 15.36 23.63
CA LYS A 144 0.61 16.74 23.71
C LYS A 144 2.00 16.83 24.34
N SER A 145 2.31 15.93 25.29
CA SER A 145 3.61 15.93 25.99
C SER A 145 4.71 15.16 25.27
N SER A 146 4.35 14.16 24.47
CA SER A 146 5.31 13.18 23.91
C SER A 146 5.41 13.20 22.39
N PHE A 147 4.54 13.95 21.72
CA PHE A 147 4.48 14.02 20.27
C PHE A 147 4.43 15.44 19.75
N GLU A 148 5.12 15.68 18.67
CA GLU A 148 5.04 16.91 17.91
C GLU A 148 4.04 16.78 16.76
N LYS A 149 3.13 17.74 16.63
CA LYS A 149 2.21 17.80 15.50
C LYS A 149 2.96 18.33 14.27
N ARG A 150 3.04 17.53 13.23
CA ARG A 150 3.64 17.92 11.95
C ARG A 150 2.56 18.30 10.95
N GLU A 151 2.98 19.03 9.91
CA GLU A 151 2.13 19.26 8.74
C GLU A 151 1.67 17.93 8.13
N PRO A 152 0.40 17.84 7.71
CA PRO A 152 -0.11 16.66 7.03
C PRO A 152 0.72 16.34 5.78
N TRP A 153 1.03 15.07 5.60
CA TRP A 153 1.68 14.64 4.38
C TRP A 153 0.78 14.88 3.16
N ASN A 154 1.34 15.54 2.14
CA ASN A 154 0.65 15.78 0.89
C ASN A 154 1.27 14.92 -0.22
N PRO A 155 0.57 13.87 -0.71
CA PRO A 155 1.08 12.98 -1.75
C PRO A 155 1.28 13.65 -3.11
N LEU A 156 0.66 14.83 -3.33
CA LEU A 156 0.75 15.56 -4.60
C LEU A 156 1.92 16.56 -4.63
N LYS A 157 2.58 16.81 -3.50
CA LYS A 157 3.82 17.59 -3.49
C LYS A 157 4.96 16.73 -4.02
N ALA A 158 5.71 17.26 -4.99
CA ALA A 158 6.95 16.64 -5.44
C ALA A 158 7.91 16.48 -4.24
N ARG A 159 8.61 15.34 -4.21
CA ARG A 159 9.69 15.07 -3.23
C ARG A 159 10.98 15.73 -3.68
#